data_ed99ede8bd46926b61beb07b2706923d
#
_entry.id   ed99ede8bd46926b61beb07b2706923d
#
_cell.length_a   1.000
_cell.length_b   1.000
_cell.length_c   1.000
_cell.angle_alpha   90.00
_cell.angle_beta   90.00
_cell.angle_gamma   90.00
#
_symmetry.space_group_name_H-M   'P 1'
#
loop_
_entity.id
_entity.type
_entity.pdbx_description
1 polymer ?
#
loop_
_entity_poly.entity_id
_entity_poly.type
_entity_poly.pdbx_seq_one_letter_code
_entity_poly.pdbx_strand_id
1 'polypeptide(L)'
;MKTRFFAFAALALTLAACNNDNENLNDGPVAAKFTADIYESVSTRVNQDGTDWTDGDCIGITGAGYINIPYVRESGQFVPEDMTIYFNDTETKTFNAYYPYQAEGGTVSVSTAADKQDTGIDFLFASGATGSTYNREVSFTDKTKDGGADNSFHHCMSLIKFTFKAGDGISFSETEPVGYTLEGLKHEGTFDTATGTTAVTATSNTPITMQLDGATTSQVIILPQEVTSSLDLKVSFNGQSYKATLKLPATPTANFYTAGYAYTYIVTLNNKVITVSEPEITPWEPGDSNDASATL
;
A
#
# COMPACT_ATOMS: atom_id res chain seq x y z
N MET A 1 34.55 -14.39 62.11
CA MET A 1 33.85 -13.84 60.95
C MET A 1 34.58 -14.30 59.69
N LYS A 2 34.00 -15.19 58.91
CA LYS A 2 34.64 -15.77 57.71
C LYS A 2 33.97 -15.14 56.49
N THR A 3 34.69 -14.25 55.80
CA THR A 3 34.25 -13.59 54.55
C THR A 3 34.52 -14.54 53.38
N ARG A 4 33.47 -14.99 52.69
CA ARG A 4 33.58 -15.80 51.47
C ARG A 4 33.53 -14.86 50.24
N PHE A 5 34.63 -14.76 49.53
CA PHE A 5 34.70 -14.10 48.21
C PHE A 5 34.15 -15.10 47.16
N PHE A 6 33.10 -14.71 46.44
CA PHE A 6 32.65 -15.39 45.22
C PHE A 6 33.38 -14.72 44.05
N ALA A 7 34.25 -15.46 43.38
CA ALA A 7 34.85 -15.09 42.15
C ALA A 7 33.89 -15.40 41.01
N PHE A 8 33.38 -14.36 40.31
CA PHE A 8 32.70 -14.51 39.04
C PHE A 8 33.72 -14.68 37.93
N ALA A 9 33.81 -15.89 37.37
CA ALA A 9 34.54 -16.14 36.14
C ALA A 9 33.69 -15.65 34.95
N ALA A 10 34.07 -14.52 34.36
CA ALA A 10 33.51 -14.08 33.08
C ALA A 10 34.08 -14.97 31.97
N LEU A 11 33.26 -15.85 31.42
CA LEU A 11 33.59 -16.64 30.24
C LEU A 11 33.38 -15.73 29.00
N ALA A 12 34.44 -15.14 28.50
CA ALA A 12 34.43 -14.42 27.23
C ALA A 12 34.37 -15.44 26.09
N LEU A 13 33.20 -15.59 25.51
CA LEU A 13 33.01 -16.28 24.22
C LEU A 13 33.57 -15.34 23.13
N THR A 14 34.79 -15.58 22.72
CA THR A 14 35.33 -15.02 21.48
C THR A 14 34.67 -15.71 20.31
N LEU A 15 33.71 -15.06 19.67
CA LEU A 15 33.23 -15.44 18.35
C LEU A 15 34.37 -15.23 17.37
N ALA A 16 35.13 -16.26 17.09
CA ALA A 16 36.05 -16.29 15.97
C ALA A 16 35.19 -16.28 14.69
N ALA A 17 35.07 -15.13 14.04
CA ALA A 17 34.64 -15.05 12.68
C ALA A 17 35.71 -15.74 11.81
N CYS A 18 35.55 -17.02 11.58
CA CYS A 18 36.29 -17.69 10.50
C CYS A 18 35.68 -17.24 9.18
N ASN A 19 36.35 -16.26 8.58
CA ASN A 19 36.23 -16.02 7.14
C ASN A 19 36.96 -17.20 6.47
N ASN A 20 36.24 -18.23 6.10
CA ASN A 20 36.78 -19.34 5.34
C ASN A 20 35.96 -19.43 4.05
N ASP A 21 36.49 -18.78 3.00
CA ASP A 21 36.10 -18.95 1.61
C ASP A 21 36.50 -20.36 1.13
N ASN A 22 35.95 -21.39 1.74
CA ASN A 22 35.96 -22.73 1.19
C ASN A 22 34.51 -23.19 1.07
N GLU A 23 34.09 -23.29 -0.17
CA GLU A 23 32.87 -23.92 -0.62
C GLU A 23 32.73 -25.36 -0.08
N ASN A 24 32.37 -25.50 1.16
CA ASN A 24 31.67 -26.68 1.63
C ASN A 24 30.20 -26.40 1.43
N LEU A 25 29.66 -26.99 0.36
CA LEU A 25 28.21 -27.13 0.16
C LEU A 25 27.64 -27.67 1.48
N ASN A 26 27.02 -26.76 2.20
CA ASN A 26 26.35 -27.13 3.43
C ASN A 26 25.10 -27.91 3.00
N ASP A 27 25.09 -29.23 3.18
CA ASP A 27 23.98 -30.14 2.83
C ASP A 27 22.72 -29.88 3.69
N GLY A 28 22.68 -28.77 4.43
CA GLY A 28 21.58 -28.38 5.31
C GLY A 28 20.66 -27.31 4.71
N PRO A 29 19.45 -27.16 5.28
CA PRO A 29 18.51 -26.10 4.91
C PRO A 29 19.13 -24.71 5.04
N VAL A 30 18.98 -23.87 4.02
CA VAL A 30 19.46 -22.48 3.99
C VAL A 30 18.30 -21.53 4.17
N ALA A 31 18.36 -20.67 5.19
CA ALA A 31 17.32 -19.69 5.46
C ALA A 31 17.24 -18.64 4.33
N ALA A 32 16.06 -18.43 3.78
CA ALA A 32 15.78 -17.34 2.85
C ALA A 32 15.82 -15.99 3.56
N LYS A 33 16.29 -14.96 2.85
CA LYS A 33 16.25 -13.57 3.26
C LYS A 33 15.44 -12.76 2.29
N PHE A 34 14.57 -11.91 2.78
CA PHE A 34 13.65 -11.14 1.96
C PHE A 34 13.91 -9.65 2.05
N THR A 35 13.91 -9.01 0.86
CA THR A 35 13.89 -7.56 0.70
C THR A 35 12.74 -7.18 -0.23
N ALA A 36 12.13 -6.02 -0.01
CA ALA A 36 11.01 -5.57 -0.82
C ALA A 36 10.99 -4.05 -0.97
N ASP A 37 10.60 -3.61 -2.17
CA ASP A 37 10.27 -2.22 -2.48
C ASP A 37 8.86 -2.14 -3.06
N ILE A 38 8.21 -0.99 -2.89
CA ILE A 38 6.96 -0.68 -3.57
C ILE A 38 7.30 -0.08 -4.93
N TYR A 39 6.57 -0.46 -5.97
CA TYR A 39 6.76 0.05 -7.33
C TYR A 39 6.68 1.58 -7.35
N GLU A 40 7.55 2.21 -8.15
CA GLU A 40 7.68 3.67 -8.29
C GLU A 40 8.13 4.42 -7.02
N SER A 41 8.35 3.75 -5.88
CA SER A 41 8.91 4.42 -4.70
C SER A 41 10.39 4.80 -4.93
N VAL A 42 10.69 6.08 -4.82
CA VAL A 42 12.08 6.59 -4.94
C VAL A 42 12.73 6.89 -3.58
N SER A 43 12.06 6.61 -2.48
CA SER A 43 12.54 6.94 -1.13
C SER A 43 11.98 6.00 -0.06
N THR A 44 12.75 5.82 0.96
CA THR A 44 12.71 4.78 1.98
C THR A 44 11.82 5.07 3.18
N ARG A 45 10.50 4.97 3.12
CA ARG A 45 9.59 4.85 4.32
C ARG A 45 8.13 4.76 3.93
N VAL A 46 7.37 3.76 4.40
CA VAL A 46 5.90 3.80 4.33
C VAL A 46 5.43 4.91 5.26
N ASN A 47 4.93 5.94 4.65
CA ASN A 47 4.25 7.03 5.30
C ASN A 47 2.73 6.83 5.13
N GLN A 48 1.97 7.75 5.67
CA GLN A 48 0.51 7.74 5.61
C GLN A 48 -0.07 7.68 4.17
N ASP A 49 0.79 7.77 3.15
CA ASP A 49 0.44 7.77 1.72
C ASP A 49 0.69 6.40 1.04
N GLY A 50 1.12 5.36 1.79
CA GLY A 50 1.27 3.98 1.30
C GLY A 50 2.47 3.75 0.36
N THR A 51 3.49 4.59 0.44
CA THR A 51 4.54 4.67 -0.57
C THR A 51 5.87 4.08 -0.19
N ASP A 52 6.08 3.83 1.09
CA ASP A 52 7.31 3.27 1.64
C ASP A 52 7.04 2.36 2.83
N TRP A 53 7.92 1.38 3.05
CA TRP A 53 7.83 0.47 4.18
C TRP A 53 8.23 1.13 5.50
N THR A 54 7.45 0.89 6.57
CA THR A 54 7.77 1.25 7.95
C THR A 54 8.14 0.02 8.77
N ASP A 55 8.98 0.19 9.79
CA ASP A 55 9.21 -0.88 10.76
C ASP A 55 7.90 -1.27 11.44
N GLY A 56 7.61 -2.57 11.45
CA GLY A 56 6.35 -3.14 11.88
C GLY A 56 5.39 -3.54 10.75
N ASP A 57 5.63 -3.10 9.51
CA ASP A 57 4.86 -3.60 8.36
C ASP A 57 5.06 -5.11 8.21
N CYS A 58 3.96 -5.85 8.06
CA CYS A 58 3.98 -7.29 7.93
C CYS A 58 3.45 -7.73 6.55
N ILE A 59 4.26 -8.52 5.85
CA ILE A 59 3.91 -9.12 4.56
C ILE A 59 3.66 -10.62 4.71
N GLY A 60 2.75 -11.18 3.91
CA GLY A 60 2.54 -12.61 3.78
C GLY A 60 3.33 -13.16 2.60
N ILE A 61 4.18 -14.14 2.81
CA ILE A 61 5.03 -14.75 1.78
C ILE A 61 4.58 -16.18 1.47
N THR A 62 4.49 -16.50 0.18
CA THR A 62 4.18 -17.84 -0.32
C THR A 62 5.23 -18.27 -1.34
N GLY A 63 5.79 -19.48 -1.19
CA GLY A 63 6.79 -20.05 -2.10
C GLY A 63 7.58 -21.17 -1.43
N ALA A 64 8.36 -21.94 -2.18
CA ALA A 64 9.19 -23.05 -1.71
C ALA A 64 8.42 -24.10 -0.86
N GLY A 65 7.11 -24.26 -1.09
CA GLY A 65 6.24 -25.15 -0.30
C GLY A 65 5.64 -24.52 0.96
N TYR A 66 5.98 -23.28 1.27
CA TYR A 66 5.40 -22.50 2.36
C TYR A 66 4.23 -21.67 1.84
N ILE A 67 3.21 -21.47 2.68
CA ILE A 67 2.00 -20.72 2.32
C ILE A 67 1.71 -19.69 3.42
N ASN A 68 1.58 -18.43 3.04
CA ASN A 68 1.15 -17.33 3.91
C ASN A 68 2.00 -17.16 5.19
N ILE A 69 3.31 -17.16 5.05
CA ILE A 69 4.22 -17.00 6.18
C ILE A 69 4.45 -15.52 6.46
N PRO A 70 4.19 -15.03 7.71
CA PRO A 70 4.39 -13.64 8.07
C PRO A 70 5.87 -13.28 8.21
N TYR A 71 6.24 -12.17 7.56
CA TYR A 71 7.53 -11.51 7.71
C TYR A 71 7.32 -10.05 8.06
N VAL A 72 7.95 -9.59 9.14
CA VAL A 72 7.82 -8.22 9.65
C VAL A 72 9.03 -7.40 9.25
N ARG A 73 8.80 -6.14 8.90
CA ARG A 73 9.87 -5.20 8.62
C ARG A 73 10.57 -4.78 9.89
N GLU A 74 11.89 -4.99 9.94
CA GLU A 74 12.76 -4.52 11.00
C GLU A 74 14.07 -4.00 10.42
N SER A 75 14.40 -2.73 10.72
CA SER A 75 15.67 -2.10 10.30
C SER A 75 15.99 -2.28 8.82
N GLY A 76 14.98 -2.18 7.96
CA GLY A 76 15.16 -2.24 6.50
C GLY A 76 15.11 -3.64 5.88
N GLN A 77 14.90 -4.69 6.66
CA GLN A 77 14.78 -6.09 6.18
C GLN A 77 13.45 -6.68 6.65
N PHE A 78 12.95 -7.67 5.92
CA PHE A 78 11.83 -8.47 6.36
C PHE A 78 12.36 -9.71 7.09
N VAL A 79 12.03 -9.82 8.38
CA VAL A 79 12.42 -10.93 9.27
C VAL A 79 11.20 -11.81 9.57
N PRO A 80 11.38 -13.13 9.75
CA PRO A 80 10.26 -14.01 10.07
C PRO A 80 9.68 -13.68 11.44
N GLU A 81 8.35 -13.59 11.56
CA GLU A 81 7.67 -13.40 12.84
C GLU A 81 7.72 -14.69 13.68
N ASP A 82 7.26 -15.81 13.10
CA ASP A 82 7.19 -17.09 13.80
C ASP A 82 7.99 -18.21 13.10
N MET A 83 7.94 -18.25 11.75
CA MET A 83 8.49 -19.35 10.97
C MET A 83 9.43 -18.85 9.87
N THR A 84 10.64 -19.37 9.85
CA THR A 84 11.61 -19.09 8.81
C THR A 84 11.37 -19.99 7.59
N ILE A 85 11.38 -19.40 6.40
CA ILE A 85 11.37 -20.12 5.12
C ILE A 85 12.80 -20.62 4.82
N TYR A 86 12.93 -21.89 4.47
CA TYR A 86 14.20 -22.52 4.14
C TYR A 86 14.20 -23.08 2.71
N PHE A 87 15.34 -22.99 2.05
CA PHE A 87 15.66 -23.79 0.86
C PHE A 87 16.17 -25.14 1.32
N ASN A 88 15.50 -26.21 0.92
CA ASN A 88 15.82 -27.60 1.30
C ASN A 88 16.52 -28.39 0.17
N ASP A 89 16.63 -27.78 -1.00
CA ASP A 89 17.27 -28.36 -2.19
C ASP A 89 17.96 -27.24 -2.99
N THR A 90 18.64 -27.63 -4.06
CA THR A 90 19.39 -26.70 -4.94
C THR A 90 18.56 -26.05 -6.03
N GLU A 91 17.25 -26.35 -6.09
CA GLU A 91 16.38 -25.80 -7.12
C GLU A 91 16.07 -24.32 -6.82
N THR A 92 15.94 -23.54 -7.88
CA THR A 92 15.42 -22.18 -7.79
C THR A 92 13.94 -22.22 -7.47
N LYS A 93 13.54 -21.54 -6.40
CA LYS A 93 12.15 -21.41 -5.99
C LYS A 93 11.65 -20.01 -6.31
N THR A 94 10.38 -19.91 -6.66
CA THR A 94 9.68 -18.64 -6.93
C THR A 94 8.79 -18.31 -5.76
N PHE A 95 8.68 -17.00 -5.46
CA PHE A 95 7.92 -16.47 -4.35
C PHE A 95 6.96 -15.39 -4.83
N ASN A 96 5.82 -15.32 -4.15
CA ASN A 96 4.88 -14.21 -4.18
C ASN A 96 4.76 -13.64 -2.77
N ALA A 97 4.43 -12.36 -2.67
CA ALA A 97 4.18 -11.71 -1.40
C ALA A 97 3.04 -10.69 -1.52
N TYR A 98 2.39 -10.39 -0.40
CA TYR A 98 1.33 -9.37 -0.35
C TYR A 98 1.36 -8.61 0.98
N TYR A 99 0.77 -7.43 0.98
CA TYR A 99 0.59 -6.54 2.13
C TYR A 99 -0.83 -5.96 2.14
N PRO A 100 -1.40 -5.65 3.30
CA PRO A 100 -0.97 -6.04 4.64
C PRO A 100 -1.25 -7.52 4.92
N TYR A 101 -0.42 -8.14 5.75
CA TYR A 101 -0.58 -9.55 6.11
C TYR A 101 -1.98 -9.85 6.68
N GLN A 102 -2.55 -10.97 6.26
CA GLN A 102 -3.85 -11.48 6.70
C GLN A 102 -3.66 -12.91 7.21
N ALA A 103 -3.93 -13.15 8.49
CA ALA A 103 -3.65 -14.44 9.12
C ALA A 103 -4.35 -15.63 8.44
N GLU A 104 -5.58 -15.45 7.97
CA GLU A 104 -6.34 -16.49 7.28
C GLU A 104 -5.79 -16.79 5.87
N GLY A 105 -5.18 -15.81 5.21
CA GLY A 105 -4.75 -15.92 3.82
C GLY A 105 -5.91 -16.23 2.85
N GLY A 106 -5.59 -16.59 1.61
CA GLY A 106 -6.58 -16.92 0.59
C GLY A 106 -7.40 -15.72 0.15
N THR A 107 -8.71 -15.87 0.00
CA THR A 107 -9.61 -14.78 -0.37
C THR A 107 -10.10 -14.06 0.90
N VAL A 108 -9.67 -12.82 1.10
CA VAL A 108 -10.05 -11.99 2.24
C VAL A 108 -11.09 -10.96 1.86
N SER A 109 -11.99 -10.63 2.79
CA SER A 109 -13.00 -9.58 2.58
C SER A 109 -12.38 -8.20 2.70
N VAL A 110 -12.76 -7.29 1.81
CA VAL A 110 -12.30 -5.90 1.77
C VAL A 110 -13.51 -4.97 1.78
N SER A 111 -13.46 -3.95 2.64
CA SER A 111 -14.43 -2.85 2.62
C SER A 111 -13.68 -1.52 2.48
N THR A 112 -14.10 -0.72 1.50
CA THR A 112 -13.62 0.66 1.29
C THR A 112 -14.63 1.71 1.76
N ALA A 113 -15.52 1.36 2.67
CA ALA A 113 -16.48 2.29 3.27
C ALA A 113 -15.76 3.45 4.03
N ALA A 114 -16.47 4.55 4.27
CA ALA A 114 -15.89 5.76 4.85
C ALA A 114 -15.17 5.53 6.20
N ASP A 115 -15.70 4.64 7.04
CA ASP A 115 -15.13 4.27 8.34
C ASP A 115 -13.94 3.30 8.26
N LYS A 116 -13.60 2.85 7.05
CA LYS A 116 -12.50 1.92 6.74
C LYS A 116 -11.36 2.57 5.96
N GLN A 117 -11.43 3.87 5.71
CA GLN A 117 -10.45 4.62 4.93
C GLN A 117 -9.15 4.82 5.74
N ASP A 118 -8.35 3.77 5.83
CA ASP A 118 -7.01 3.77 6.42
C ASP A 118 -6.02 3.00 5.52
N THR A 119 -4.75 2.99 5.88
CA THR A 119 -3.71 2.29 5.12
C THR A 119 -3.87 0.77 5.14
N GLY A 120 -4.63 0.22 6.07
CA GLY A 120 -4.87 -1.23 6.19
C GLY A 120 -5.73 -1.82 5.07
N ILE A 121 -6.37 -0.98 4.24
CA ILE A 121 -7.12 -1.42 3.06
C ILE A 121 -6.35 -1.23 1.75
N ASP A 122 -5.15 -0.69 1.78
CA ASP A 122 -4.29 -0.56 0.61
C ASP A 122 -3.51 -1.86 0.39
N PHE A 123 -4.12 -2.79 -0.31
CA PHE A 123 -3.50 -4.06 -0.62
C PHE A 123 -2.44 -3.92 -1.71
N LEU A 124 -1.26 -4.47 -1.44
CA LEU A 124 -0.14 -4.56 -2.36
C LEU A 124 0.17 -6.02 -2.67
N PHE A 125 0.66 -6.29 -3.87
CA PHE A 125 1.06 -7.62 -4.30
C PHE A 125 2.33 -7.58 -5.13
N ALA A 126 3.20 -8.58 -4.90
CA ALA A 126 4.45 -8.79 -5.63
C ALA A 126 4.57 -10.26 -6.02
N SER A 127 5.16 -10.54 -7.18
CA SER A 127 5.32 -11.91 -7.65
C SER A 127 6.58 -12.11 -8.47
N GLY A 128 7.07 -13.36 -8.52
CA GLY A 128 8.16 -13.73 -9.41
C GLY A 128 9.56 -13.53 -8.84
N ALA A 129 9.71 -13.09 -7.58
CA ALA A 129 11.02 -13.09 -6.94
C ALA A 129 11.55 -14.52 -6.78
N THR A 130 12.83 -14.72 -6.95
CA THR A 130 13.44 -16.08 -6.94
C THR A 130 14.59 -16.17 -5.96
N GLY A 131 14.82 -17.39 -5.45
CA GLY A 131 15.96 -17.70 -4.59
C GLY A 131 16.28 -19.20 -4.60
N SER A 132 17.41 -19.56 -4.03
CA SER A 132 17.89 -20.94 -3.92
C SER A 132 18.90 -21.07 -2.77
N THR A 133 19.37 -22.28 -2.50
CA THR A 133 20.49 -22.49 -1.56
C THR A 133 21.76 -21.74 -1.95
N TYR A 134 21.99 -21.51 -3.26
CA TYR A 134 23.15 -20.76 -3.76
C TYR A 134 22.94 -19.23 -3.76
N ASN A 135 21.69 -18.80 -3.87
CA ASN A 135 21.29 -17.39 -3.79
C ASN A 135 20.10 -17.25 -2.86
N ARG A 136 20.37 -17.09 -1.58
CA ARG A 136 19.34 -17.03 -0.54
C ARG A 136 18.62 -15.69 -0.44
N GLU A 137 19.11 -14.66 -1.11
CA GLU A 137 18.50 -13.33 -1.12
C GLU A 137 17.33 -13.36 -2.12
N VAL A 138 16.09 -13.26 -1.61
CA VAL A 138 14.86 -13.17 -2.40
C VAL A 138 14.44 -11.71 -2.40
N SER A 139 14.52 -11.08 -3.57
CA SER A 139 14.33 -9.64 -3.71
C SER A 139 13.05 -9.33 -4.47
N PHE A 140 12.12 -8.62 -3.83
CA PHE A 140 10.94 -8.01 -4.43
C PHE A 140 11.21 -6.51 -4.72
N THR A 141 12.36 -6.21 -5.36
CA THR A 141 12.83 -4.84 -5.57
C THR A 141 13.07 -4.48 -7.03
N ASP A 142 12.89 -5.44 -7.94
CA ASP A 142 13.11 -5.22 -9.38
C ASP A 142 11.93 -4.44 -9.98
N LYS A 143 12.24 -3.22 -10.43
CA LYS A 143 11.30 -2.25 -11.02
C LYS A 143 11.55 -2.04 -12.50
N THR A 144 12.11 -3.01 -13.21
CA THR A 144 12.49 -2.83 -14.62
C THR A 144 11.27 -2.61 -15.50
N LYS A 145 11.14 -1.36 -15.99
CA LYS A 145 10.08 -0.95 -16.94
C LYS A 145 10.30 -1.48 -18.36
N ASP A 146 11.50 -1.95 -18.71
CA ASP A 146 11.94 -2.26 -20.08
C ASP A 146 11.95 -3.76 -20.40
N GLY A 147 10.94 -4.51 -19.93
CA GLY A 147 10.78 -5.94 -20.28
C GLY A 147 11.60 -6.90 -19.42
N GLY A 148 12.21 -6.45 -18.33
CA GLY A 148 12.65 -7.27 -17.21
C GLY A 148 11.47 -7.76 -16.38
N ALA A 149 11.71 -8.70 -15.47
CA ALA A 149 10.68 -9.18 -14.55
C ALA A 149 10.53 -8.15 -13.41
N ASP A 150 9.53 -7.27 -13.51
CA ASP A 150 9.11 -6.45 -12.38
C ASP A 150 8.52 -7.36 -11.31
N ASN A 151 9.18 -7.44 -10.17
CA ASN A 151 8.76 -8.23 -9.02
C ASN A 151 8.57 -7.38 -7.75
N SER A 152 8.51 -6.06 -7.89
CA SER A 152 8.20 -5.15 -6.80
C SER A 152 6.72 -5.20 -6.41
N PHE A 153 6.38 -4.61 -5.27
CA PHE A 153 4.99 -4.52 -4.81
C PHE A 153 4.21 -3.45 -5.58
N HIS A 154 3.06 -3.82 -6.10
CA HIS A 154 2.12 -2.95 -6.79
C HIS A 154 0.83 -2.79 -6.01
N HIS A 155 0.24 -1.60 -6.03
CA HIS A 155 -1.09 -1.35 -5.48
C HIS A 155 -2.16 -2.17 -6.22
N CYS A 156 -2.94 -2.93 -5.47
CA CYS A 156 -4.07 -3.71 -5.97
C CYS A 156 -5.40 -2.97 -5.84
N MET A 157 -5.38 -1.78 -5.26
CA MET A 157 -6.51 -0.87 -5.10
C MET A 157 -6.39 0.30 -6.08
N SER A 158 -7.39 1.16 -6.12
CA SER A 158 -7.37 2.43 -6.86
C SER A 158 -7.52 3.60 -5.91
N LEU A 159 -6.98 4.76 -6.25
CA LEU A 159 -7.01 5.96 -5.43
C LEU A 159 -7.74 7.10 -6.13
N ILE A 160 -8.71 7.72 -5.45
CA ILE A 160 -9.30 8.99 -5.87
C ILE A 160 -8.74 10.08 -4.97
N LYS A 161 -8.18 11.14 -5.58
CA LYS A 161 -7.69 12.33 -4.89
C LYS A 161 -8.56 13.53 -5.23
N PHE A 162 -8.90 14.33 -4.24
CA PHE A 162 -9.58 15.60 -4.41
C PHE A 162 -8.68 16.74 -3.94
N THR A 163 -8.59 17.79 -4.76
CA THR A 163 -8.01 19.08 -4.37
C THR A 163 -9.10 20.13 -4.45
N PHE A 164 -9.50 20.67 -3.31
CA PHE A 164 -10.52 21.72 -3.21
C PHE A 164 -9.85 23.09 -3.34
N LYS A 165 -10.36 23.91 -4.25
CA LYS A 165 -9.89 25.29 -4.50
C LYS A 165 -10.99 26.30 -4.22
N ALA A 166 -10.62 27.38 -3.55
CA ALA A 166 -11.48 28.53 -3.40
C ALA A 166 -11.51 29.32 -4.72
N GLY A 167 -12.71 29.53 -5.25
CA GLY A 167 -13.00 30.37 -6.39
C GLY A 167 -13.63 31.70 -5.95
N ASP A 168 -14.37 32.32 -6.87
CA ASP A 168 -14.95 33.64 -6.64
C ASP A 168 -15.91 33.68 -5.42
N GLY A 169 -15.59 34.55 -4.46
CA GLY A 169 -16.38 34.76 -3.25
C GLY A 169 -16.31 33.65 -2.20
N ILE A 170 -15.36 32.74 -2.30
CA ILE A 170 -15.07 31.68 -1.32
C ILE A 170 -13.70 31.93 -0.68
N SER A 171 -13.60 31.67 0.61
CA SER A 171 -12.34 31.62 1.37
C SER A 171 -12.42 30.47 2.35
N PHE A 172 -11.55 29.53 2.24
CA PHE A 172 -11.46 28.40 3.19
C PHE A 172 -10.85 28.86 4.52
N SER A 173 -11.33 28.30 5.62
CA SER A 173 -10.79 28.54 6.96
C SER A 173 -10.86 27.26 7.79
N GLU A 174 -10.04 27.15 8.82
CA GLU A 174 -10.04 26.01 9.75
C GLU A 174 -11.36 25.88 10.53
N THR A 175 -12.09 26.98 10.69
CA THR A 175 -13.37 27.00 11.41
C THR A 175 -14.57 26.61 10.55
N GLU A 176 -14.39 26.53 9.24
CA GLU A 176 -15.43 26.18 8.28
C GLU A 176 -14.89 25.07 7.35
N PRO A 177 -14.85 23.82 7.83
CA PRO A 177 -14.27 22.71 7.06
C PRO A 177 -15.12 22.40 5.83
N VAL A 178 -14.44 22.00 4.76
CA VAL A 178 -15.08 21.41 3.59
C VAL A 178 -15.51 19.99 3.94
N GLY A 179 -16.78 19.65 3.68
CA GLY A 179 -17.27 18.29 3.73
C GLY A 179 -17.67 17.84 2.33
N TYR A 180 -17.57 16.53 2.05
CA TYR A 180 -18.10 15.99 0.80
C TYR A 180 -18.70 14.61 0.96
N THR A 181 -19.59 14.27 0.03
CA THR A 181 -20.14 12.92 -0.13
C THR A 181 -19.94 12.49 -1.58
N LEU A 182 -19.33 11.33 -1.76
CA LEU A 182 -19.12 10.70 -3.05
C LEU A 182 -20.12 9.54 -3.19
N GLU A 183 -20.95 9.58 -4.25
CA GLU A 183 -22.02 8.59 -4.48
C GLU A 183 -21.81 7.89 -5.82
N GLY A 184 -22.02 6.57 -5.88
CA GLY A 184 -21.96 5.79 -7.11
C GLY A 184 -20.93 4.65 -7.08
N LEU A 185 -20.16 4.50 -6.00
CA LEU A 185 -19.18 3.42 -5.84
C LEU A 185 -19.71 2.27 -5.00
N LYS A 186 -19.18 1.09 -5.24
CA LYS A 186 -19.36 -0.12 -4.45
C LYS A 186 -18.18 -0.31 -3.54
N HIS A 187 -18.42 -0.66 -2.29
CA HIS A 187 -17.39 -0.64 -1.24
C HIS A 187 -17.05 -2.02 -0.68
N GLU A 188 -17.86 -3.05 -0.94
CA GLU A 188 -17.58 -4.40 -0.48
C GLU A 188 -16.99 -5.25 -1.61
N GLY A 189 -15.95 -5.99 -1.28
CA GLY A 189 -15.22 -6.82 -2.23
C GLY A 189 -14.33 -7.83 -1.56
N THR A 190 -13.41 -8.37 -2.35
CA THR A 190 -12.42 -9.34 -1.90
C THR A 190 -11.05 -9.03 -2.49
N PHE A 191 -10.02 -9.49 -1.79
CA PHE A 191 -8.64 -9.55 -2.25
C PHE A 191 -8.16 -11.00 -2.15
N ASP A 192 -7.54 -11.52 -3.20
CA ASP A 192 -6.93 -12.85 -3.21
C ASP A 192 -5.43 -12.73 -2.94
N THR A 193 -4.98 -13.25 -1.80
CA THR A 193 -3.58 -13.15 -1.34
C THR A 193 -2.59 -13.97 -2.17
N ALA A 194 -3.07 -14.93 -2.96
CA ALA A 194 -2.22 -15.75 -3.82
C ALA A 194 -1.98 -15.14 -5.20
N THR A 195 -2.91 -14.29 -5.68
CA THR A 195 -2.88 -13.74 -7.03
C THR A 195 -2.81 -12.21 -7.09
N GLY A 196 -3.02 -11.51 -5.96
CA GLY A 196 -3.13 -10.06 -5.90
C GLY A 196 -4.38 -9.50 -6.56
N THR A 197 -5.37 -10.34 -6.85
CA THR A 197 -6.58 -9.92 -7.56
C THR A 197 -7.62 -9.38 -6.59
N THR A 198 -8.18 -8.22 -6.91
CA THR A 198 -9.34 -7.64 -6.21
C THR A 198 -10.61 -7.85 -7.02
N ALA A 199 -11.73 -8.02 -6.33
CA ALA A 199 -13.04 -8.15 -6.96
C ALA A 199 -14.12 -7.45 -6.14
N VAL A 200 -15.03 -6.74 -6.80
CA VAL A 200 -16.23 -6.17 -6.17
C VAL A 200 -17.28 -7.26 -5.98
N THR A 201 -17.81 -7.40 -4.78
CA THR A 201 -18.88 -8.33 -4.43
C THR A 201 -20.19 -7.62 -4.09
N ALA A 202 -20.15 -6.33 -3.77
CA ALA A 202 -21.35 -5.53 -3.47
C ALA A 202 -22.30 -5.45 -4.66
N THR A 203 -23.59 -5.53 -4.39
CA THR A 203 -24.66 -5.37 -5.38
C THR A 203 -25.24 -3.97 -5.41
N SER A 204 -24.99 -3.16 -4.37
CA SER A 204 -25.49 -1.79 -4.22
C SER A 204 -24.33 -0.82 -3.98
N ASN A 205 -24.55 0.44 -4.37
CA ASN A 205 -23.64 1.55 -4.08
C ASN A 205 -24.00 2.15 -2.72
N THR A 206 -22.98 2.54 -1.96
CA THR A 206 -23.14 3.30 -0.72
C THR A 206 -22.32 4.59 -0.80
N PRO A 207 -22.76 5.69 -0.18
CA PRO A 207 -21.99 6.94 -0.21
C PRO A 207 -20.77 6.89 0.72
N ILE A 208 -19.69 7.53 0.30
CA ILE A 208 -18.57 7.89 1.19
C ILE A 208 -18.75 9.35 1.59
N THR A 209 -18.85 9.62 2.89
CA THR A 209 -18.91 10.97 3.43
C THR A 209 -17.67 11.27 4.26
N MET A 210 -16.98 12.36 3.91
CA MET A 210 -15.74 12.81 4.54
C MET A 210 -15.86 14.26 4.98
N GLN A 211 -15.20 14.61 6.10
CA GLN A 211 -14.99 15.98 6.59
C GLN A 211 -13.49 16.28 6.57
N LEU A 212 -13.15 17.43 6.06
CA LEU A 212 -11.77 17.88 5.96
C LEU A 212 -11.51 18.92 7.05
N ASP A 213 -10.87 18.53 8.13
CA ASP A 213 -10.59 19.39 9.31
C ASP A 213 -9.54 20.47 8.97
N GLY A 214 -9.95 21.45 8.14
CA GLY A 214 -9.08 22.53 7.64
C GLY A 214 -8.23 22.16 6.42
N ALA A 215 -8.15 20.90 6.05
CA ALA A 215 -7.43 20.48 4.85
C ALA A 215 -8.18 20.85 3.56
N THR A 216 -7.45 21.06 2.48
CA THR A 216 -7.99 21.30 1.13
C THR A 216 -7.78 20.12 0.18
N THR A 217 -7.18 19.05 0.66
CA THR A 217 -6.97 17.81 -0.08
C THR A 217 -7.60 16.64 0.66
N SER A 218 -8.05 15.65 -0.08
CA SER A 218 -8.54 14.40 0.45
C SER A 218 -8.24 13.26 -0.50
N GLN A 219 -8.10 12.07 0.03
CA GLN A 219 -7.94 10.87 -0.76
C GLN A 219 -8.86 9.75 -0.26
N VAL A 220 -9.30 8.90 -1.18
CA VAL A 220 -10.21 7.79 -0.94
C VAL A 220 -9.68 6.57 -1.68
N ILE A 221 -9.34 5.52 -0.93
CA ILE A 221 -9.00 4.22 -1.50
C ILE A 221 -10.30 3.52 -1.90
N ILE A 222 -10.35 3.01 -3.10
CA ILE A 222 -11.52 2.30 -3.65
C ILE A 222 -11.12 0.96 -4.25
N LEU A 223 -12.07 0.04 -4.30
CA LEU A 223 -11.92 -1.19 -5.08
C LEU A 223 -11.85 -0.83 -6.58
N PRO A 224 -10.94 -1.44 -7.36
CA PRO A 224 -10.97 -1.33 -8.81
C PRO A 224 -12.32 -1.77 -9.35
N GLN A 225 -12.99 -0.89 -10.10
CA GLN A 225 -14.35 -1.14 -10.56
C GLN A 225 -14.75 -0.32 -11.76
N GLU A 226 -15.69 -0.87 -12.54
CA GLU A 226 -16.42 -0.13 -13.56
C GLU A 226 -17.53 0.69 -12.91
N VAL A 227 -17.67 1.94 -13.33
CA VAL A 227 -18.79 2.80 -12.97
C VAL A 227 -19.76 2.89 -14.15
N THR A 228 -20.85 2.20 -14.07
CA THR A 228 -21.88 2.10 -15.16
C THR A 228 -22.93 3.19 -15.10
N SER A 229 -22.95 3.98 -14.02
CA SER A 229 -23.84 5.11 -13.80
C SER A 229 -23.04 6.39 -13.54
N SER A 230 -23.66 7.43 -13.02
CA SER A 230 -22.93 8.63 -12.60
C SER A 230 -22.14 8.38 -11.31
N LEU A 231 -21.00 9.06 -11.20
CA LEU A 231 -20.28 9.24 -9.95
C LEU A 231 -20.54 10.69 -9.48
N ASP A 232 -21.36 10.84 -8.44
CA ASP A 232 -21.84 12.15 -8.02
C ASP A 232 -21.09 12.63 -6.76
N LEU A 233 -20.63 13.89 -6.82
CA LEU A 233 -19.97 14.58 -5.72
C LEU A 233 -20.90 15.65 -5.16
N LYS A 234 -21.24 15.54 -3.87
CA LYS A 234 -21.89 16.59 -3.09
C LYS A 234 -20.86 17.23 -2.17
N VAL A 235 -20.74 18.54 -2.19
CA VAL A 235 -19.81 19.28 -1.32
C VAL A 235 -20.61 20.18 -0.41
N SER A 236 -20.31 20.13 0.89
CA SER A 236 -20.87 21.03 1.91
C SER A 236 -19.79 22.01 2.38
N PHE A 237 -20.10 23.29 2.36
CA PHE A 237 -19.22 24.36 2.83
C PHE A 237 -20.07 25.54 3.30
N ASN A 238 -19.78 26.07 4.49
CA ASN A 238 -20.46 27.22 5.10
C ASN A 238 -22.01 27.13 5.02
N GLY A 239 -22.57 25.99 5.41
CA GLY A 239 -24.02 25.75 5.38
C GLY A 239 -24.65 25.63 3.99
N GLN A 240 -23.88 25.72 2.94
CA GLN A 240 -24.32 25.52 1.55
C GLN A 240 -23.97 24.12 1.06
N SER A 241 -24.77 23.61 0.13
CA SER A 241 -24.55 22.32 -0.51
C SER A 241 -24.45 22.50 -2.02
N TYR A 242 -23.37 21.97 -2.59
CA TYR A 242 -23.07 21.98 -4.01
C TYR A 242 -23.15 20.57 -4.56
N LYS A 243 -23.44 20.42 -5.86
CA LYS A 243 -23.48 19.12 -6.54
C LYS A 243 -22.76 19.20 -7.88
N ALA A 244 -22.01 18.15 -8.19
CA ALA A 244 -21.42 17.91 -9.49
C ALA A 244 -21.41 16.41 -9.79
N THR A 245 -21.49 16.06 -11.06
CA THR A 245 -21.18 14.71 -11.54
C THR A 245 -19.75 14.68 -12.02
N LEU A 246 -18.96 13.75 -11.51
CA LEU A 246 -17.56 13.59 -11.89
C LEU A 246 -17.47 13.00 -13.30
N LYS A 247 -16.52 13.48 -14.07
CA LYS A 247 -16.14 12.82 -15.32
C LYS A 247 -15.41 11.53 -15.01
N LEU A 248 -15.86 10.42 -15.59
CA LEU A 248 -15.24 9.12 -15.41
C LEU A 248 -13.91 9.04 -16.17
N PRO A 249 -12.97 8.17 -15.72
CA PRO A 249 -11.71 7.98 -16.43
C PRO A 249 -11.91 7.56 -17.89
N ALA A 250 -11.08 8.07 -18.78
CA ALA A 250 -11.01 7.63 -20.17
C ALA A 250 -9.90 6.59 -20.41
N THR A 251 -8.88 6.59 -19.56
CA THR A 251 -7.70 5.71 -19.59
C THR A 251 -7.39 5.20 -18.19
N PRO A 252 -6.60 4.13 -17.99
CA PRO A 252 -6.20 3.14 -19.00
C PRO A 252 -7.38 2.36 -19.57
N THR A 253 -8.52 2.31 -18.84
CA THR A 253 -9.76 1.68 -19.27
C THR A 253 -10.92 2.65 -19.08
N ALA A 254 -11.73 2.86 -20.11
CA ALA A 254 -12.85 3.81 -20.05
C ALA A 254 -13.87 3.41 -18.98
N ASN A 255 -14.32 4.40 -18.20
CA ASN A 255 -15.28 4.25 -17.09
C ASN A 255 -14.84 3.27 -15.99
N PHE A 256 -13.57 2.95 -15.93
CA PHE A 256 -13.02 1.98 -14.97
C PHE A 256 -11.93 2.61 -14.12
N TYR A 257 -12.05 2.51 -12.80
CA TYR A 257 -10.99 2.82 -11.86
C TYR A 257 -10.08 1.60 -11.74
N THR A 258 -8.91 1.69 -12.35
CA THR A 258 -7.96 0.58 -12.50
C THR A 258 -7.04 0.50 -11.27
N ALA A 259 -6.72 -0.71 -10.83
CA ALA A 259 -5.73 -0.96 -9.77
C ALA A 259 -4.38 -0.29 -10.08
N GLY A 260 -3.72 0.24 -9.06
CA GLY A 260 -2.42 0.88 -9.19
C GLY A 260 -2.45 2.28 -9.85
N TYR A 261 -3.63 2.91 -9.97
CA TYR A 261 -3.76 4.26 -10.49
C TYR A 261 -4.40 5.22 -9.50
N ALA A 262 -3.91 6.45 -9.51
CA ALA A 262 -4.49 7.59 -8.80
C ALA A 262 -5.23 8.51 -9.80
N TYR A 263 -6.42 8.94 -9.41
CA TYR A 263 -7.33 9.78 -10.19
C TYR A 263 -7.57 11.08 -9.44
N THR A 264 -6.90 12.15 -9.86
CA THR A 264 -6.92 13.45 -9.17
C THR A 264 -7.94 14.38 -9.79
N TYR A 265 -8.89 14.86 -9.02
CA TYR A 265 -9.90 15.85 -9.38
C TYR A 265 -9.64 17.17 -8.68
N ILE A 266 -9.65 18.27 -9.44
CA ILE A 266 -9.64 19.62 -8.88
C ILE A 266 -11.09 20.10 -8.78
N VAL A 267 -11.51 20.41 -7.55
CA VAL A 267 -12.87 20.84 -7.22
C VAL A 267 -12.83 22.32 -6.83
N THR A 268 -13.30 23.20 -7.70
CA THR A 268 -13.33 24.64 -7.44
C THR A 268 -14.72 25.08 -6.97
N LEU A 269 -14.79 25.60 -5.73
CA LEU A 269 -16.01 26.14 -5.15
C LEU A 269 -16.09 27.64 -5.48
N ASN A 270 -17.19 28.06 -6.11
CA ASN A 270 -17.55 29.47 -6.28
C ASN A 270 -18.84 29.74 -5.50
N ASN A 271 -19.18 30.99 -5.24
CA ASN A 271 -20.29 31.37 -4.36
C ASN A 271 -21.64 30.67 -4.66
N LYS A 272 -21.88 30.22 -5.90
CA LYS A 272 -23.16 29.60 -6.32
C LYS A 272 -23.00 28.29 -7.07
N VAL A 273 -21.79 27.91 -7.44
CA VAL A 273 -21.55 26.79 -8.32
C VAL A 273 -20.21 26.11 -7.99
N ILE A 274 -20.18 24.81 -8.20
CA ILE A 274 -18.96 24.00 -8.14
C ILE A 274 -18.57 23.62 -9.56
N THR A 275 -17.29 23.64 -9.86
CA THR A 275 -16.72 23.08 -11.08
C THR A 275 -15.72 21.99 -10.71
N VAL A 276 -15.72 20.89 -11.47
CA VAL A 276 -14.79 19.76 -11.25
C VAL A 276 -14.04 19.51 -12.57
N SER A 277 -12.73 19.36 -12.47
CA SER A 277 -11.89 19.05 -13.64
C SER A 277 -12.20 17.63 -14.18
N GLU A 278 -11.66 17.33 -15.35
CA GLU A 278 -11.39 15.94 -15.72
C GLU A 278 -10.37 15.35 -14.76
N PRO A 279 -10.37 14.03 -14.51
CA PRO A 279 -9.36 13.43 -13.65
C PRO A 279 -8.00 13.49 -14.34
N GLU A 280 -6.99 13.94 -13.62
CA GLU A 280 -5.60 13.64 -13.95
C GLU A 280 -5.32 12.22 -13.49
N ILE A 281 -4.84 11.36 -14.39
CA ILE A 281 -4.65 9.94 -14.14
C ILE A 281 -3.15 9.67 -14.18
N THR A 282 -2.63 9.24 -13.03
CA THR A 282 -1.22 8.87 -12.88
C THR A 282 -1.13 7.44 -12.35
N PRO A 283 -0.04 6.71 -12.59
CA PRO A 283 0.26 5.55 -11.76
C PRO A 283 0.17 5.97 -10.29
N TRP A 284 -0.29 5.08 -9.42
CA TRP A 284 -0.31 5.37 -8.00
C TRP A 284 1.14 5.36 -7.49
N GLU A 285 1.74 6.53 -7.59
CA GLU A 285 3.11 6.78 -7.17
C GLU A 285 3.15 7.32 -5.74
N PRO A 286 4.28 7.08 -5.04
CA PRO A 286 4.55 7.67 -3.76
C PRO A 286 4.58 9.20 -3.86
N GLY A 287 3.74 9.82 -3.05
CA GLY A 287 3.95 11.20 -2.61
C GLY A 287 4.28 12.24 -3.66
N ASP A 288 3.36 12.58 -4.57
CA ASP A 288 3.15 13.97 -4.89
C ASP A 288 2.46 14.64 -3.69
N SER A 289 3.17 14.68 -2.57
CA SER A 289 2.99 15.77 -1.63
C SER A 289 3.51 17.01 -2.36
N ASN A 290 2.71 17.58 -3.24
CA ASN A 290 2.81 19.00 -3.46
C ASN A 290 2.62 19.62 -2.08
N ASP A 291 3.73 19.91 -1.42
CA ASP A 291 3.80 20.93 -0.41
C ASP A 291 3.22 22.19 -1.05
N ALA A 292 1.91 22.30 -0.97
CA ALA A 292 1.25 23.57 -1.02
C ALA A 292 1.70 24.29 0.26
N SER A 293 2.94 24.81 0.23
CA SER A 293 3.32 25.85 1.15
C SER A 293 2.32 26.99 0.89
N ALA A 294 1.29 27.03 1.73
CA ALA A 294 0.46 28.19 1.88
C ALA A 294 1.37 29.30 2.42
N THR A 295 1.92 30.10 1.51
CA THR A 295 2.43 31.42 1.88
C THR A 295 1.21 32.27 2.12
N LEU A 296 1.06 32.69 3.38
CA LEU A 296 0.14 33.73 3.83
C LEU A 296 0.31 35.00 3.00
#